data_da4fa4d88779730ff7d4c0c96a2df9ee
#
_entry.id   da4fa4d88779730ff7d4c0c96a2df9ee
#
_cell.length_a   1.000
_cell.length_b   1.000
_cell.length_c   1.000
_cell.angle_alpha   90.00
_cell.angle_beta   90.00
_cell.angle_gamma   90.00
#
_symmetry.space_group_name_H-M   'P 1'
#
loop_
_entity.id
_entity.type
_entity.pdbx_description
1 polymer ?
#
loop_
_entity_poly.entity_id
_entity_poly.type
_entity_poly.pdbx_seq_one_letter_code
_entity_poly.pdbx_strand_id
1 'polypeptide(L)'
;TGKHFPGHGHVLADSHLETPYDERAKEVIFNHDILPFQQLIQQSKLDAIMPAHVIYTQCDSQPASGSSYWLKEILRKQLGFQGAIFSDDLGMKGAGFMGDFVARSEKALKAGCDLLLLCNEREGVIQVLDNLKLEETTEHFAARQARLKSLFKQKSFDWSELTKTSRWIENHQKLTALQQEWLASK
;
A
#
# COMPACT_ATOMS: atom_id res chain seq x y z
N THR A 1 1.05 -7.79 1.34
CA THR A 1 1.04 -6.37 0.92
C THR A 1 2.42 -5.78 1.08
N GLY A 2 2.97 -5.24 -0.02
CA GLY A 2 4.20 -4.43 0.03
C GLY A 2 3.88 -2.98 0.35
N LYS A 3 4.62 -2.36 1.30
CA LYS A 3 4.41 -0.96 1.68
C LYS A 3 5.67 -0.30 2.23
N HIS A 4 5.81 0.99 2.08
CA HIS A 4 4.95 1.92 1.34
C HIS A 4 5.65 2.30 0.04
N PHE A 5 5.03 1.96 -1.09
CA PHE A 5 5.63 2.19 -2.43
C PHE A 5 5.70 3.69 -2.76
N PRO A 6 6.76 4.19 -3.41
CA PRO A 6 7.95 3.51 -3.93
C PRO A 6 9.06 3.28 -2.89
N GLY A 7 8.92 3.75 -1.65
CA GLY A 7 9.85 3.61 -0.54
C GLY A 7 9.76 4.80 0.42
N HIS A 8 9.59 4.56 1.71
CA HIS A 8 9.35 5.60 2.74
C HIS A 8 10.56 5.81 3.68
N GLY A 9 11.67 5.08 3.45
CA GLY A 9 12.76 5.00 4.42
C GLY A 9 13.67 6.22 4.53
N HIS A 10 13.59 7.19 3.61
CA HIS A 10 14.46 8.37 3.60
C HIS A 10 13.83 9.58 4.33
N VAL A 11 12.53 9.78 4.20
CA VAL A 11 11.86 10.94 4.78
C VAL A 11 11.81 10.83 6.31
N LEU A 12 12.13 11.93 6.99
CA LEU A 12 12.10 12.03 8.46
C LEU A 12 10.74 12.49 8.97
N ALA A 13 10.00 13.24 8.15
CA ALA A 13 8.67 13.73 8.49
C ALA A 13 7.69 12.55 8.60
N ASP A 14 6.88 12.57 9.66
CA ASP A 14 5.85 11.57 9.91
C ASP A 14 4.61 11.89 9.07
N SER A 15 4.28 11.03 8.13
CA SER A 15 3.10 11.17 7.26
C SER A 15 1.75 11.14 8.02
N HIS A 16 1.74 10.71 9.29
CA HIS A 16 0.58 10.88 10.16
C HIS A 16 0.37 12.34 10.61
N LEU A 17 1.43 13.17 10.60
CA LEU A 17 1.40 14.53 11.12
C LEU A 17 1.45 15.61 10.03
N GLU A 18 2.11 15.33 8.91
CA GLU A 18 2.29 16.26 7.79
C GLU A 18 2.50 15.51 6.47
N THR A 19 2.54 16.23 5.34
CA THR A 19 2.88 15.64 4.04
C THR A 19 4.41 15.65 3.87
N PRO A 20 5.08 14.48 3.87
CA PRO A 20 6.53 14.41 3.70
C PRO A 20 6.93 14.66 2.25
N TYR A 21 8.14 15.23 2.09
CA TYR A 21 8.77 15.46 0.79
C TYR A 21 10.07 14.68 0.70
N ASP A 22 10.27 13.97 -0.41
CA ASP A 22 11.55 13.35 -0.78
C ASP A 22 12.13 14.11 -1.98
N GLU A 23 13.23 14.81 -1.75
CA GLU A 23 13.87 15.68 -2.74
C GLU A 23 15.01 14.98 -3.49
N ARG A 24 15.26 13.71 -3.19
CA ARG A 24 16.33 12.94 -3.85
C ARG A 24 16.09 12.84 -5.35
N ALA A 25 17.21 12.70 -6.07
CA ALA A 25 17.17 12.48 -7.50
C ALA A 25 16.38 11.21 -7.86
N LYS A 26 15.67 11.24 -8.96
CA LYS A 26 14.86 10.13 -9.47
C LYS A 26 15.66 8.83 -9.56
N GLU A 27 16.88 8.90 -10.04
CA GLU A 27 17.80 7.77 -10.21
C GLU A 27 18.08 7.06 -8.88
N VAL A 28 18.19 7.81 -7.78
CA VAL A 28 18.42 7.25 -6.44
C VAL A 28 17.21 6.41 -6.02
N ILE A 29 15.99 6.95 -6.17
CA ILE A 29 14.74 6.25 -5.81
C ILE A 29 14.59 4.99 -6.65
N PHE A 30 14.86 5.08 -7.98
CA PHE A 30 14.69 3.94 -8.90
C PHE A 30 15.77 2.87 -8.71
N ASN A 31 17.00 3.26 -8.35
CA ASN A 31 18.11 2.33 -8.18
C ASN A 31 18.21 1.72 -6.77
N HIS A 32 17.42 2.21 -5.81
CA HIS A 32 17.47 1.72 -4.42
C HIS A 32 16.07 1.38 -3.88
N ASP A 33 15.20 2.38 -3.74
CA ASP A 33 13.93 2.23 -3.01
C ASP A 33 12.92 1.32 -3.75
N ILE A 34 12.88 1.41 -5.07
CA ILE A 34 11.96 0.59 -5.91
C ILE A 34 12.42 -0.86 -6.04
N LEU A 35 13.72 -1.14 -5.92
CA LEU A 35 14.27 -2.48 -6.21
C LEU A 35 13.60 -3.62 -5.41
N PRO A 36 13.33 -3.51 -4.11
CA PRO A 36 12.63 -4.56 -3.38
C PRO A 36 11.24 -4.86 -3.96
N PHE A 37 10.49 -3.82 -4.33
CA PHE A 37 9.18 -3.98 -4.96
C PHE A 37 9.30 -4.66 -6.32
N GLN A 38 10.22 -4.18 -7.17
CA GLN A 38 10.47 -4.74 -8.50
C GLN A 38 10.80 -6.22 -8.43
N GLN A 39 11.73 -6.62 -7.54
CA GLN A 39 12.11 -8.01 -7.36
C GLN A 39 10.96 -8.89 -6.90
N LEU A 40 10.15 -8.43 -5.95
CA LEU A 40 9.01 -9.18 -5.44
C LEU A 40 7.87 -9.27 -6.47
N ILE A 41 7.66 -8.22 -7.28
CA ILE A 41 6.69 -8.23 -8.38
C ILE A 41 7.11 -9.26 -9.45
N GLN A 42 8.37 -9.22 -9.89
CA GLN A 42 8.92 -10.18 -10.86
C GLN A 42 8.81 -11.64 -10.39
N GLN A 43 8.90 -11.87 -9.09
CA GLN A 43 8.75 -13.19 -8.49
C GLN A 43 7.28 -13.56 -8.16
N SER A 44 6.31 -12.70 -8.50
CA SER A 44 4.88 -12.88 -8.17
C SER A 44 4.63 -13.10 -6.68
N LYS A 45 5.38 -12.39 -5.80
CA LYS A 45 5.29 -12.52 -4.35
C LYS A 45 4.49 -11.40 -3.67
N LEU A 46 3.90 -10.50 -4.44
CA LEU A 46 3.05 -9.42 -3.93
C LEU A 46 1.65 -9.52 -4.52
N ASP A 47 0.67 -9.75 -3.66
CA ASP A 47 -0.75 -9.75 -4.01
C ASP A 47 -1.34 -8.34 -3.96
N ALA A 48 -0.77 -7.49 -3.10
CA ALA A 48 -1.20 -6.10 -2.94
C ALA A 48 -0.02 -5.17 -2.68
N ILE A 49 -0.18 -3.89 -3.05
CA ILE A 49 0.76 -2.80 -2.76
C ILE A 49 -0.02 -1.61 -2.19
N MET A 50 0.61 -0.93 -1.22
CA MET A 50 0.14 0.32 -0.63
C MET A 50 1.15 1.42 -0.95
N PRO A 51 0.77 2.48 -1.68
CA PRO A 51 1.64 3.63 -1.95
C PRO A 51 1.73 4.57 -0.74
N ALA A 52 2.82 5.30 -0.65
CA ALA A 52 3.08 6.26 0.42
C ALA A 52 2.33 7.60 0.21
N HIS A 53 1.97 8.26 1.32
CA HIS A 53 1.59 9.67 1.32
C HIS A 53 2.83 10.57 1.33
N VAL A 54 3.73 10.39 0.36
CA VAL A 54 4.99 11.13 0.20
C VAL A 54 5.05 11.72 -1.19
N ILE A 55 5.49 12.97 -1.29
CA ILE A 55 5.75 13.66 -2.56
C ILE A 55 7.23 13.50 -2.92
N TYR A 56 7.52 12.84 -4.02
CA TYR A 56 8.85 12.65 -4.56
C TYR A 56 9.11 13.74 -5.61
N THR A 57 9.61 14.89 -5.15
CA THR A 57 9.61 16.17 -5.89
C THR A 57 10.32 16.13 -7.24
N GLN A 58 11.32 15.25 -7.40
CA GLN A 58 12.02 15.04 -8.67
C GLN A 58 11.29 14.09 -9.64
N CYS A 59 10.11 13.59 -9.24
CA CYS A 59 9.34 12.63 -10.03
C CYS A 59 7.92 13.13 -10.32
N ASP A 60 7.21 13.59 -9.31
CA ASP A 60 5.84 14.10 -9.44
C ASP A 60 5.53 15.12 -8.32
N SER A 61 4.60 16.01 -8.60
CA SER A 61 4.09 17.00 -7.65
C SER A 61 2.99 16.47 -6.73
N GLN A 62 2.47 15.25 -6.99
CA GLN A 62 1.45 14.60 -6.17
C GLN A 62 2.08 13.55 -5.26
N PRO A 63 1.50 13.30 -4.06
CA PRO A 63 1.94 12.17 -3.25
C PRO A 63 1.72 10.86 -4.01
N ALA A 64 2.59 9.87 -3.81
CA ALA A 64 2.55 8.63 -4.58
C ALA A 64 1.17 7.95 -4.55
N SER A 65 0.46 8.03 -3.43
CA SER A 65 -0.90 7.50 -3.25
C SER A 65 -1.99 8.19 -4.09
N GLY A 66 -1.73 9.42 -4.57
CA GLY A 66 -2.64 10.19 -5.44
C GLY A 66 -2.07 10.44 -6.85
N SER A 67 -0.98 9.77 -7.21
CA SER A 67 -0.22 10.02 -8.43
C SER A 67 -0.48 8.96 -9.51
N SER A 68 -1.06 9.36 -10.63
CA SER A 68 -1.16 8.48 -11.81
C SER A 68 0.21 8.13 -12.39
N TYR A 69 1.21 8.99 -12.24
CA TYR A 69 2.58 8.68 -12.63
C TYR A 69 3.09 7.47 -11.86
N TRP A 70 3.00 7.49 -10.52
CA TRP A 70 3.48 6.39 -9.70
C TRP A 70 2.68 5.11 -9.87
N LEU A 71 1.34 5.20 -9.90
CA LEU A 71 0.50 4.00 -9.88
C LEU A 71 0.26 3.42 -11.27
N LYS A 72 0.03 4.26 -12.30
CA LYS A 72 -0.24 3.76 -13.65
C LYS A 72 1.03 3.59 -14.48
N GLU A 73 1.89 4.62 -14.55
CA GLU A 73 3.05 4.55 -15.42
C GLU A 73 4.16 3.68 -14.81
N ILE A 74 4.52 3.91 -13.55
CA ILE A 74 5.61 3.15 -12.94
C ILE A 74 5.13 1.78 -12.46
N LEU A 75 4.18 1.73 -11.53
CA LEU A 75 3.80 0.47 -10.88
C LEU A 75 3.11 -0.52 -11.85
N ARG A 76 2.09 -0.06 -12.58
CA ARG A 76 1.35 -0.93 -13.51
C ARG A 76 2.12 -1.21 -14.79
N LYS A 77 2.57 -0.17 -15.51
CA LYS A 77 3.18 -0.35 -16.85
C LYS A 77 4.64 -0.77 -16.76
N GLN A 78 5.49 -0.01 -16.05
CA GLN A 78 6.93 -0.26 -16.04
C GLN A 78 7.29 -1.49 -15.20
N LEU A 79 6.74 -1.65 -13.99
CA LEU A 79 7.03 -2.77 -13.11
C LEU A 79 6.11 -3.98 -13.36
N GLY A 80 5.03 -3.82 -14.11
CA GLY A 80 4.11 -4.91 -14.49
C GLY A 80 3.25 -5.44 -13.35
N PHE A 81 3.01 -4.68 -12.28
CA PHE A 81 2.23 -5.13 -11.14
C PHE A 81 0.75 -5.34 -11.50
N GLN A 82 0.23 -6.54 -11.26
CA GLN A 82 -1.15 -6.93 -11.57
C GLN A 82 -2.05 -7.11 -10.34
N GLY A 83 -1.48 -7.07 -9.12
CA GLY A 83 -2.23 -7.21 -7.88
C GLY A 83 -3.04 -5.97 -7.49
N ALA A 84 -3.70 -5.99 -6.33
CA ALA A 84 -4.50 -4.89 -5.84
C ALA A 84 -3.63 -3.72 -5.34
N ILE A 85 -4.08 -2.49 -5.57
CA ILE A 85 -3.47 -1.28 -5.00
C ILE A 85 -4.44 -0.73 -3.95
N PHE A 86 -4.00 -0.70 -2.68
CA PHE A 86 -4.70 -0.01 -1.61
C PHE A 86 -4.28 1.45 -1.58
N SER A 87 -5.13 2.37 -1.17
CA SER A 87 -4.59 3.64 -0.69
C SER A 87 -3.87 3.40 0.64
N ASP A 88 -2.98 4.31 1.05
CA ASP A 88 -2.68 4.45 2.48
C ASP A 88 -3.89 5.08 3.18
N ASP A 89 -3.90 5.16 4.52
CA ASP A 89 -5.04 5.71 5.25
C ASP A 89 -5.30 7.18 4.87
N LEU A 90 -6.41 7.41 4.18
CA LEU A 90 -6.83 8.74 3.74
C LEU A 90 -7.22 9.66 4.91
N GLY A 91 -7.35 9.13 6.13
CA GLY A 91 -7.49 9.90 7.36
C GLY A 91 -6.21 10.60 7.80
N MET A 92 -5.03 10.13 7.36
CA MET A 92 -3.74 10.72 7.73
C MET A 92 -3.58 12.16 7.25
N LYS A 93 -2.85 12.98 8.02
CA LYS A 93 -2.58 14.38 7.64
C LYS A 93 -1.76 14.48 6.36
N GLY A 94 -0.86 13.54 6.10
CA GLY A 94 -0.11 13.42 4.84
C GLY A 94 -1.00 13.32 3.60
N ALA A 95 -2.22 12.78 3.73
CA ALA A 95 -3.22 12.77 2.66
C ALA A 95 -3.88 14.15 2.44
N GLY A 96 -3.73 15.09 3.39
CA GLY A 96 -4.36 16.41 3.37
C GLY A 96 -4.03 17.25 2.14
N PHE A 97 -2.87 17.03 1.52
CA PHE A 97 -2.49 17.64 0.25
C PHE A 97 -3.51 17.37 -0.87
N MET A 98 -4.20 16.25 -0.80
CA MET A 98 -5.21 15.85 -1.79
C MET A 98 -6.59 16.53 -1.60
N GLY A 99 -6.81 17.22 -0.48
CA GLY A 99 -8.07 17.93 -0.18
C GLY A 99 -8.86 17.31 0.97
N ASP A 100 -10.21 17.46 0.94
CA ASP A 100 -11.10 16.80 1.89
C ASP A 100 -11.24 15.28 1.61
N PHE A 101 -11.97 14.56 2.45
CA PHE A 101 -12.08 13.10 2.35
C PHE A 101 -12.65 12.61 1.02
N VAL A 102 -13.60 13.32 0.44
CA VAL A 102 -14.18 12.98 -0.87
C VAL A 102 -13.15 13.22 -1.98
N ALA A 103 -12.50 14.37 -1.97
CA ALA A 103 -11.47 14.72 -2.95
C ALA A 103 -10.25 13.76 -2.88
N ARG A 104 -9.80 13.39 -1.67
CA ARG A 104 -8.73 12.38 -1.48
C ARG A 104 -9.12 11.04 -2.10
N SER A 105 -10.35 10.60 -1.83
CA SER A 105 -10.90 9.35 -2.34
C SER A 105 -10.97 9.34 -3.87
N GLU A 106 -11.50 10.42 -4.47
CA GLU A 106 -11.53 10.56 -5.93
C GLU A 106 -10.13 10.54 -6.55
N LYS A 107 -9.18 11.31 -5.97
CA LYS A 107 -7.82 11.37 -6.47
C LYS A 107 -7.12 10.02 -6.39
N ALA A 108 -7.25 9.30 -5.27
CA ALA A 108 -6.66 7.97 -5.10
C ALA A 108 -7.21 6.97 -6.13
N LEU A 109 -8.54 6.95 -6.35
CA LEU A 109 -9.16 6.11 -7.38
C LEU A 109 -8.72 6.49 -8.79
N LYS A 110 -8.75 7.79 -9.13
CA LYS A 110 -8.28 8.30 -10.43
C LYS A 110 -6.80 8.01 -10.66
N ALA A 111 -5.99 8.02 -9.61
CA ALA A 111 -4.58 7.66 -9.68
C ALA A 111 -4.37 6.17 -9.96
N GLY A 112 -5.29 5.29 -9.57
CA GLY A 112 -5.23 3.85 -9.86
C GLY A 112 -5.32 2.93 -8.65
N CYS A 113 -5.70 3.45 -7.47
CA CYS A 113 -6.03 2.61 -6.31
C CYS A 113 -7.28 1.78 -6.60
N ASP A 114 -7.28 0.55 -6.11
CA ASP A 114 -8.42 -0.38 -6.24
C ASP A 114 -9.30 -0.37 -4.99
N LEU A 115 -8.72 -0.05 -3.82
CA LEU A 115 -9.41 -0.03 -2.53
C LEU A 115 -8.93 1.17 -1.71
N LEU A 116 -9.87 1.87 -1.11
CA LEU A 116 -9.62 3.03 -0.27
C LEU A 116 -9.63 2.66 1.21
N LEU A 117 -8.67 3.17 1.98
CA LEU A 117 -8.63 3.03 3.42
C LEU A 117 -8.94 4.39 4.07
N LEU A 118 -9.87 4.37 5.02
CA LEU A 118 -10.21 5.51 5.86
C LEU A 118 -10.51 4.95 7.26
N CYS A 119 -9.47 4.88 8.11
CA CYS A 119 -9.47 3.96 9.24
C CYS A 119 -10.14 4.52 10.50
N ASN A 120 -9.81 5.75 10.92
CA ASN A 120 -10.20 6.26 12.24
C ASN A 120 -11.13 7.49 12.17
N GLU A 121 -11.62 7.84 10.97
CA GLU A 121 -12.39 9.05 10.69
C GLU A 121 -13.82 8.68 10.26
N ARG A 122 -14.66 8.30 11.24
CA ARG A 122 -16.03 7.85 10.99
C ARG A 122 -16.85 8.85 10.14
N GLU A 123 -16.78 10.13 10.48
CA GLU A 123 -17.48 11.18 9.75
C GLU A 123 -16.95 11.31 8.32
N GLY A 124 -15.64 11.15 8.13
CA GLY A 124 -15.02 11.09 6.81
C GLY A 124 -15.51 9.91 5.97
N VAL A 125 -15.68 8.73 6.59
CA VAL A 125 -16.26 7.55 5.91
C VAL A 125 -17.69 7.85 5.45
N ILE A 126 -18.53 8.45 6.30
CA ILE A 126 -19.91 8.82 5.94
C ILE A 126 -19.91 9.81 4.78
N GLN A 127 -19.08 10.87 4.84
CA GLN A 127 -18.96 11.85 3.76
C GLN A 127 -18.58 11.20 2.43
N VAL A 128 -17.63 10.26 2.44
CA VAL A 128 -17.20 9.54 1.24
C VAL A 128 -18.33 8.65 0.71
N LEU A 129 -19.01 7.87 1.56
CA LEU A 129 -20.09 6.99 1.13
C LEU A 129 -21.29 7.76 0.55
N ASP A 130 -21.60 8.93 1.10
CA ASP A 130 -22.74 9.75 0.66
C ASP A 130 -22.44 10.56 -0.61
N ASN A 131 -21.17 10.96 -0.84
CA ASN A 131 -20.85 11.96 -1.85
C ASN A 131 -19.90 11.48 -2.96
N LEU A 132 -19.19 10.36 -2.76
CA LEU A 132 -18.24 9.86 -3.77
C LEU A 132 -19.00 9.39 -5.01
N LYS A 133 -18.71 10.03 -6.15
CA LYS A 133 -19.26 9.63 -7.46
C LYS A 133 -18.15 8.92 -8.24
N LEU A 134 -18.37 7.64 -8.51
CA LEU A 134 -17.47 6.84 -9.34
C LEU A 134 -17.91 6.93 -10.79
N GLU A 135 -17.17 7.70 -11.57
CA GLU A 135 -17.25 7.66 -13.03
C GLU A 135 -16.20 6.65 -13.53
N GLU A 136 -16.63 5.42 -13.72
CA GLU A 136 -15.75 4.34 -14.13
C GLU A 136 -16.37 3.55 -15.29
N THR A 137 -15.56 3.18 -16.29
CA THR A 137 -16.02 2.30 -17.34
C THR A 137 -16.27 0.89 -16.81
N THR A 138 -17.19 0.15 -17.45
CA THR A 138 -17.49 -1.25 -17.08
C THR A 138 -16.23 -2.13 -17.07
N GLU A 139 -15.30 -1.90 -18.01
CA GLU A 139 -14.05 -2.63 -18.11
C GLU A 139 -13.13 -2.35 -16.90
N HIS A 140 -12.94 -1.08 -16.52
CA HIS A 140 -12.15 -0.70 -15.35
C HIS A 140 -12.74 -1.25 -14.05
N PHE A 141 -14.06 -1.19 -13.91
CA PHE A 141 -14.77 -1.76 -12.77
C PHE A 141 -14.54 -3.28 -12.68
N ALA A 142 -14.72 -4.02 -13.78
CA ALA A 142 -14.52 -5.46 -13.81
C ALA A 142 -13.06 -5.84 -13.47
N ALA A 143 -12.08 -5.14 -14.02
CA ALA A 143 -10.67 -5.36 -13.74
C ALA A 143 -10.34 -5.11 -12.25
N ARG A 144 -10.86 -4.03 -11.66
CA ARG A 144 -10.72 -3.73 -10.23
C ARG A 144 -11.35 -4.80 -9.36
N GLN A 145 -12.57 -5.22 -9.68
CA GLN A 145 -13.26 -6.29 -8.95
C GLN A 145 -12.49 -7.61 -9.01
N ALA A 146 -11.91 -7.96 -10.16
CA ALA A 146 -11.09 -9.16 -10.29
C ALA A 146 -9.86 -9.12 -9.36
N ARG A 147 -9.14 -7.99 -9.31
CA ARG A 147 -8.00 -7.80 -8.41
C ARG A 147 -8.40 -7.91 -6.93
N LEU A 148 -9.50 -7.29 -6.53
CA LEU A 148 -9.99 -7.36 -5.16
C LEU A 148 -10.45 -8.78 -4.78
N LYS A 149 -11.13 -9.48 -5.69
CA LYS A 149 -11.52 -10.88 -5.48
C LYS A 149 -10.33 -11.82 -5.31
N SER A 150 -9.19 -11.54 -5.96
CA SER A 150 -7.99 -12.36 -5.81
C SER A 150 -7.40 -12.34 -4.39
N LEU A 151 -7.75 -11.32 -3.59
CA LEU A 151 -7.32 -11.21 -2.19
C LEU A 151 -8.17 -12.05 -1.23
N PHE A 152 -9.30 -12.59 -1.68
CA PHE A 152 -10.14 -13.44 -0.84
C PHE A 152 -9.41 -14.75 -0.55
N LYS A 153 -9.65 -15.27 0.66
CA LYS A 153 -9.06 -16.52 1.11
C LYS A 153 -9.32 -17.65 0.10
N GLN A 154 -8.27 -18.16 -0.50
CA GLN A 154 -8.32 -19.24 -1.50
C GLN A 154 -8.34 -20.64 -0.86
N LYS A 155 -7.75 -20.77 0.34
CA LYS A 155 -7.66 -22.04 1.08
C LYS A 155 -7.95 -21.81 2.54
N SER A 156 -8.64 -22.77 3.16
CA SER A 156 -8.76 -22.83 4.62
C SER A 156 -7.74 -23.82 5.16
N PHE A 157 -7.14 -23.47 6.27
CA PHE A 157 -6.32 -24.39 7.04
C PHE A 157 -7.08 -24.72 8.32
N ASP A 158 -7.15 -26.00 8.67
CA ASP A 158 -7.52 -26.40 9.99
C ASP A 158 -6.38 -26.05 10.95
N TRP A 159 -6.71 -25.40 12.07
CA TRP A 159 -5.71 -24.99 13.06
C TRP A 159 -4.95 -26.21 13.60
N SER A 160 -5.65 -27.30 13.84
CA SER A 160 -5.07 -28.55 14.37
C SER A 160 -4.05 -29.17 13.42
N GLU A 161 -4.26 -29.02 12.12
CA GLU A 161 -3.32 -29.51 11.10
C GLU A 161 -2.17 -28.52 10.86
N LEU A 162 -2.44 -27.22 10.86
CA LEU A 162 -1.42 -26.20 10.70
C LEU A 162 -0.34 -26.30 11.79
N THR A 163 -0.76 -26.45 13.04
CA THR A 163 0.15 -26.52 14.20
C THR A 163 1.02 -27.79 14.24
N LYS A 164 0.69 -28.81 13.47
CA LYS A 164 1.50 -30.04 13.32
C LYS A 164 2.55 -29.94 12.21
N THR A 165 2.49 -28.91 11.35
CA THR A 165 3.44 -28.76 10.26
C THR A 165 4.84 -28.44 10.79
N SER A 166 5.89 -29.00 10.15
CA SER A 166 7.30 -28.75 10.51
C SER A 166 7.59 -27.24 10.53
N ARG A 167 7.10 -26.50 9.51
CA ARG A 167 7.30 -25.05 9.42
C ARG A 167 6.70 -24.30 10.61
N TRP A 168 5.51 -24.71 11.07
CA TRP A 168 4.89 -24.11 12.27
C TRP A 168 5.75 -24.36 13.50
N ILE A 169 6.13 -25.62 13.73
CA ILE A 169 6.93 -26.05 14.89
C ILE A 169 8.26 -25.30 14.93
N GLU A 170 9.01 -25.27 13.83
CA GLU A 170 10.29 -24.54 13.73
C GLU A 170 10.14 -23.04 14.00
N ASN A 171 9.12 -22.40 13.39
CA ASN A 171 8.89 -20.97 13.60
C ASN A 171 8.49 -20.69 15.04
N HIS A 172 7.65 -21.51 15.64
CA HIS A 172 7.24 -21.38 17.03
C HIS A 172 8.46 -21.49 17.99
N GLN A 173 9.32 -22.47 17.76
CA GLN A 173 10.55 -22.64 18.55
C GLN A 173 11.48 -21.43 18.44
N LYS A 174 11.70 -20.91 17.21
CA LYS A 174 12.53 -19.71 16.99
C LYS A 174 11.95 -18.47 17.67
N LEU A 175 10.65 -18.24 17.56
CA LEU A 175 9.99 -17.10 18.21
C LEU A 175 10.06 -17.22 19.74
N THR A 176 9.88 -18.40 20.29
CA THR A 176 9.97 -18.64 21.73
C THR A 176 11.39 -18.38 22.25
N ALA A 177 12.41 -18.83 21.52
CA ALA A 177 13.81 -18.58 21.89
C ALA A 177 14.13 -17.07 21.87
N LEU A 178 13.75 -16.37 20.80
CA LEU A 178 13.93 -14.90 20.71
C LEU A 178 13.22 -14.14 21.85
N GLN A 179 12.02 -14.57 22.22
CA GLN A 179 11.28 -13.97 23.33
C GLN A 179 12.01 -14.19 24.68
N GLN A 180 12.56 -15.39 24.89
CA GLN A 180 13.32 -15.69 26.11
C GLN A 180 14.62 -14.88 26.20
N GLU A 181 15.36 -14.78 25.08
CA GLU A 181 16.56 -13.93 25.00
C GLU A 181 16.26 -12.46 25.31
N TRP A 182 15.17 -11.94 24.72
CA TRP A 182 14.76 -10.56 24.97
C TRP A 182 14.34 -10.32 26.45
N LEU A 183 13.63 -11.26 27.06
CA LEU A 183 13.27 -11.17 28.47
C LEU A 183 14.48 -11.24 29.40
N ALA A 184 15.48 -12.05 29.04
CA ALA A 184 16.72 -12.17 29.82
C ALA A 184 17.65 -10.94 29.69
N SER A 185 17.46 -10.10 28.66
CA SER A 185 18.25 -8.89 28.39
C SER A 185 17.71 -7.63 29.11
N LYS A 186 16.59 -7.74 29.82
CA LYS A 186 15.96 -6.64 30.60
C LYS A 186 16.32 -6.74 32.08
#